data_453e37dba7e1357291f563cc71abb39a
#
_entry.id   453e37dba7e1357291f563cc71abb39a
#
_cell.length_a   1.000
_cell.length_b   1.000
_cell.length_c   1.000
_cell.angle_alpha   90.00
_cell.angle_beta   90.00
_cell.angle_gamma   90.00
#
_symmetry.space_group_name_H-M   'P 1'
#
loop_
_entity.id
_entity.type
_entity.pdbx_description
1 polymer ?
#
loop_
_entity_poly.entity_id
_entity_poly.type
_entity_poly.pdbx_seq_one_letter_code
_entity_poly.pdbx_strand_id
1 'polypeptide(L)'
;MNVSAGIFFYSESTNRYLFLLRTDKNQSWSIPGGKIEKDETLYEGLIRECREEISIDISNYKIIPIQQFVNNTFVYHTFFCKVKEEFIPILNDEHCGYAWVLKNSYPKPLHPGLFNTINFDLVRDKLKLIEGN
;
A
#
# COMPACT_ATOMS: atom_id res chain seq x y z
N MET A 1 14.35 15.90 -4.28
CA MET A 1 13.33 15.42 -3.32
C MET A 1 13.00 13.97 -3.61
N ASN A 2 12.91 13.14 -2.58
CA ASN A 2 12.56 11.73 -2.74
C ASN A 2 11.05 11.56 -2.90
N VAL A 3 10.65 10.73 -3.85
CA VAL A 3 9.23 10.42 -4.08
C VAL A 3 9.02 8.93 -3.87
N SER A 4 8.01 8.59 -3.08
CA SER A 4 7.61 7.21 -2.82
C SER A 4 6.10 7.06 -2.96
N ALA A 5 5.66 5.84 -3.17
CA ALA A 5 4.22 5.55 -3.28
C ALA A 5 3.92 4.21 -2.63
N GLY A 6 2.72 4.10 -2.08
CA GLY A 6 2.20 2.86 -1.54
C GLY A 6 0.76 2.66 -1.95
N ILE A 7 0.29 1.42 -1.89
CA ILE A 7 -1.04 1.07 -2.35
C ILE A 7 -1.75 0.14 -1.37
N PHE A 8 -2.97 0.49 -1.02
CA PHE A 8 -3.87 -0.38 -0.27
C PHE A 8 -4.61 -1.30 -1.25
N PHE A 9 -4.45 -2.61 -1.11
CA PHE A 9 -5.30 -3.58 -1.81
C PHE A 9 -6.45 -3.97 -0.90
N TYR A 10 -7.66 -3.82 -1.41
CA TYR A 10 -8.89 -4.11 -0.68
C TYR A 10 -9.67 -5.19 -1.43
N SER A 11 -10.00 -6.29 -0.75
CA SER A 11 -10.77 -7.39 -1.33
C SER A 11 -12.26 -7.17 -1.12
N GLU A 12 -13.02 -7.14 -2.23
CA GLU A 12 -14.48 -7.00 -2.16
C GLU A 12 -15.13 -8.21 -1.48
N SER A 13 -14.61 -9.41 -1.73
CA SER A 13 -15.23 -10.64 -1.22
C SER A 13 -15.11 -10.79 0.29
N THR A 14 -14.06 -10.23 0.90
CA THR A 14 -13.77 -10.43 2.32
C THR A 14 -13.76 -9.14 3.14
N ASN A 15 -13.75 -7.98 2.48
CA ASN A 15 -13.62 -6.67 3.12
C ASN A 15 -12.31 -6.52 3.90
N ARG A 16 -11.25 -7.19 3.43
CA ARG A 16 -9.93 -7.19 4.08
C ARG A 16 -8.89 -6.49 3.22
N TYR A 17 -7.89 -5.93 3.91
CA TYR A 17 -6.75 -5.23 3.31
C TYR A 17 -5.49 -6.06 3.41
N LEU A 18 -4.63 -5.95 2.40
CA LEU A 18 -3.33 -6.64 2.36
C LEU A 18 -2.27 -5.83 3.08
N PHE A 19 -1.56 -6.50 4.00
CA PHE A 19 -0.38 -5.95 4.66
C PHE A 19 0.79 -6.91 4.48
N LEU A 20 2.00 -6.33 4.42
CA LEU A 20 3.25 -7.08 4.24
C LEU A 20 4.14 -6.88 5.45
N LEU A 21 4.75 -7.97 5.93
CA LEU A 21 5.70 -7.91 7.05
C LEU A 21 7.11 -7.69 6.51
N ARG A 22 7.75 -6.60 6.93
CA ARG A 22 9.08 -6.22 6.48
C ARG A 22 10.15 -7.11 7.12
N THR A 23 11.21 -7.37 6.34
CA THR A 23 12.35 -8.16 6.84
C THR A 23 13.37 -7.32 7.61
N ASP A 24 13.20 -6.00 7.67
CA ASP A 24 14.14 -5.13 8.35
C ASP A 24 14.14 -5.37 9.87
N LYS A 25 15.05 -4.68 10.56
CA LYS A 25 15.31 -4.85 11.98
C LYS A 25 14.07 -4.76 12.85
N ASN A 26 13.13 -3.90 12.49
CA ASN A 26 11.94 -3.61 13.29
C ASN A 26 10.76 -4.51 12.95
N GLN A 27 10.85 -5.27 11.85
CA GLN A 27 9.80 -6.18 11.40
C GLN A 27 8.39 -5.58 11.50
N SER A 28 8.24 -4.37 10.98
CA SER A 28 6.96 -3.69 10.98
C SER A 28 6.14 -4.09 9.75
N TRP A 29 4.83 -3.89 9.84
CA TRP A 29 3.89 -4.17 8.77
C TRP A 29 3.68 -2.92 7.91
N SER A 30 3.64 -3.10 6.61
CA SER A 30 3.41 -2.00 5.66
C SER A 30 2.54 -2.47 4.50
N ILE A 31 2.32 -1.56 3.56
CA ILE A 31 1.60 -1.86 2.31
C ILE A 31 2.62 -1.93 1.17
N PRO A 32 2.27 -2.60 0.06
CA PRO A 32 3.15 -2.62 -1.11
C PRO A 32 3.47 -1.23 -1.63
N GLY A 33 4.69 -1.04 -2.10
CA GLY A 33 5.15 0.23 -2.65
C GLY A 33 6.62 0.45 -2.39
N GLY A 34 7.10 1.63 -2.75
CA GLY A 34 8.49 1.99 -2.56
C GLY A 34 8.86 3.27 -3.28
N LYS A 35 10.16 3.46 -3.45
CA LYS A 35 10.73 4.66 -4.04
C LYS A 35 10.48 4.70 -5.56
N ILE A 36 10.06 5.87 -6.05
CA ILE A 36 9.88 6.11 -7.48
C ILE A 36 11.21 6.59 -8.06
N GLU A 37 11.64 5.96 -9.14
CA GLU A 37 12.91 6.31 -9.80
C GLU A 37 12.74 7.58 -10.64
N LYS A 38 13.87 8.26 -10.92
CA LYS A 38 13.87 9.56 -11.61
C LYS A 38 13.28 9.52 -13.01
N ASP A 39 13.45 8.41 -13.71
CA ASP A 39 13.06 8.25 -15.11
C ASP A 39 11.72 7.57 -15.30
N GLU A 40 10.97 7.38 -14.24
CA GLU A 40 9.64 6.76 -14.33
C GLU A 40 8.56 7.70 -13.79
N THR A 41 7.35 7.53 -14.32
CA THR A 41 6.19 8.23 -13.76
C THR A 41 5.79 7.57 -12.45
N LEU A 42 4.93 8.26 -11.70
CA LEU A 42 4.42 7.75 -10.43
C LEU A 42 3.76 6.38 -10.60
N TYR A 43 2.91 6.22 -11.63
CA TYR A 43 2.23 4.94 -11.89
C TYR A 43 3.19 3.85 -12.38
N GLU A 44 4.16 4.22 -13.21
CA GLU A 44 5.18 3.25 -13.66
C GLU A 44 5.96 2.70 -12.47
N GLY A 45 6.34 3.56 -11.54
CA GLY A 45 7.05 3.15 -10.34
C GLY A 45 6.20 2.27 -9.44
N LEU A 46 4.93 2.61 -9.26
CA LEU A 46 4.02 1.81 -8.45
C LEU A 46 3.78 0.43 -9.07
N ILE A 47 3.60 0.36 -10.40
CA ILE A 47 3.47 -0.90 -11.13
C ILE A 47 4.71 -1.77 -10.94
N ARG A 48 5.90 -1.16 -11.08
CA ARG A 48 7.18 -1.85 -10.91
C ARG A 48 7.32 -2.40 -9.49
N GLU A 49 7.05 -1.57 -8.47
CA GLU A 49 7.17 -1.99 -7.07
C GLU A 49 6.23 -3.15 -6.74
N CYS A 50 4.99 -3.12 -7.21
CA CYS A 50 4.05 -4.22 -6.99
C CYS A 50 4.52 -5.50 -7.66
N ARG A 51 5.06 -5.39 -8.87
CA ARG A 51 5.58 -6.55 -9.58
C ARG A 51 6.77 -7.15 -8.85
N GLU A 52 7.68 -6.30 -8.34
CA GLU A 52 8.86 -6.75 -7.60
C GLU A 52 8.52 -7.36 -6.25
N GLU A 53 7.65 -6.69 -5.48
CA GLU A 53 7.40 -7.06 -4.09
C GLU A 53 6.39 -8.18 -3.90
N ILE A 54 5.38 -8.26 -4.75
CA ILE A 54 4.28 -9.21 -4.59
C ILE A 54 3.93 -9.98 -5.86
N SER A 55 4.63 -9.73 -6.97
CA SER A 55 4.41 -10.40 -8.27
C SER A 55 3.00 -10.17 -8.83
N ILE A 56 2.44 -8.99 -8.59
CA ILE A 56 1.12 -8.60 -9.12
C ILE A 56 1.30 -7.48 -10.12
N ASP A 57 0.71 -7.65 -11.31
CA ASP A 57 0.68 -6.60 -12.33
C ASP A 57 -0.61 -5.80 -12.19
N ILE A 58 -0.49 -4.56 -11.72
CA ILE A 58 -1.64 -3.69 -11.50
C ILE A 58 -1.99 -2.79 -12.68
N SER A 59 -1.34 -2.98 -13.84
CA SER A 59 -1.50 -2.08 -14.98
C SER A 59 -2.93 -2.04 -15.53
N ASN A 60 -3.70 -3.10 -15.35
CA ASN A 60 -5.10 -3.17 -15.81
C ASN A 60 -6.12 -2.92 -14.70
N TYR A 61 -5.66 -2.57 -13.50
CA TYR A 61 -6.55 -2.29 -12.37
C TYR A 61 -6.81 -0.81 -12.26
N LYS A 62 -7.99 -0.47 -11.74
CA LYS A 62 -8.31 0.92 -11.42
C LYS A 62 -7.57 1.31 -10.14
N ILE A 63 -6.70 2.30 -10.25
CA ILE A 63 -5.90 2.79 -9.13
C ILE A 63 -6.44 4.16 -8.73
N ILE A 64 -6.82 4.32 -7.47
CA ILE A 64 -7.44 5.55 -6.98
C ILE A 64 -6.47 6.25 -6.04
N PRO A 65 -6.07 7.51 -6.34
CA PRO A 65 -5.23 8.26 -5.41
C PRO A 65 -6.02 8.66 -4.16
N ILE A 66 -5.41 8.52 -3.00
CA ILE A 66 -6.05 8.82 -1.72
C ILE A 66 -5.42 10.04 -1.06
N GLN A 67 -4.09 10.07 -0.97
CA GLN A 67 -3.40 11.06 -0.17
C GLN A 67 -2.03 11.35 -0.73
N GLN A 68 -1.59 12.60 -0.60
CA GLN A 68 -0.23 13.02 -0.85
C GLN A 68 0.29 13.69 0.41
N PHE A 69 1.37 13.16 0.96
CA PHE A 69 2.07 13.76 2.08
C PHE A 69 3.35 14.41 1.58
N VAL A 70 3.57 15.68 1.92
CA VAL A 70 4.73 16.45 1.47
C VAL A 70 5.43 17.04 2.68
N ASN A 71 6.75 16.88 2.75
CA ASN A 71 7.57 17.65 3.67
C ASN A 71 8.82 18.15 2.94
N ASN A 72 9.79 18.68 3.68
CA ASN A 72 10.98 19.30 3.06
C ASN A 72 11.88 18.31 2.33
N THR A 73 11.79 17.02 2.62
CA THR A 73 12.75 16.03 2.14
C THR A 73 12.12 14.98 1.22
N PHE A 74 10.81 14.72 1.35
CA PHE A 74 10.16 13.69 0.53
C PHE A 74 8.69 13.97 0.28
N VAL A 75 8.17 13.26 -0.73
CA VAL A 75 6.74 13.21 -1.04
C VAL A 75 6.31 11.75 -1.02
N TYR A 76 5.22 11.45 -0.35
CA TYR A 76 4.66 10.11 -0.29
C TYR A 76 3.23 10.13 -0.82
N HIS A 77 2.98 9.27 -1.82
CA HIS A 77 1.65 9.13 -2.43
C HIS A 77 1.02 7.82 -1.97
N THR A 78 -0.24 7.89 -1.57
CA THR A 78 -1.01 6.70 -1.16
C THR A 78 -2.14 6.46 -2.14
N PHE A 79 -2.26 5.21 -2.59
CA PHE A 79 -3.25 4.78 -3.57
C PHE A 79 -4.11 3.66 -3.00
N PHE A 80 -5.22 3.40 -3.68
CA PHE A 80 -6.19 2.36 -3.33
C PHE A 80 -6.52 1.54 -4.59
N CYS A 81 -6.57 0.23 -4.43
CA CYS A 81 -6.95 -0.69 -5.50
C CYS A 81 -7.93 -1.72 -4.95
N LYS A 82 -9.14 -1.74 -5.51
CA LYS A 82 -10.15 -2.73 -5.13
C LYS A 82 -9.99 -3.96 -6.02
N VAL A 83 -9.80 -5.12 -5.41
CA VAL A 83 -9.73 -6.41 -6.12
C VAL A 83 -10.97 -7.22 -5.76
N LYS A 84 -11.40 -8.11 -6.65
CA LYS A 84 -12.59 -8.93 -6.40
C LYS A 84 -12.38 -9.91 -5.26
N GLU A 85 -11.22 -10.56 -5.23
CA GLU A 85 -10.88 -11.58 -4.26
C GLU A 85 -9.46 -11.39 -3.76
N GLU A 86 -9.16 -11.95 -2.60
CA GLU A 86 -7.79 -11.97 -2.09
C GLU A 86 -6.92 -12.79 -3.01
N PHE A 87 -5.69 -12.33 -3.22
CA PHE A 87 -4.69 -13.09 -3.95
C PHE A 87 -3.57 -13.50 -3.01
N ILE A 88 -2.77 -14.49 -3.42
CA ILE A 88 -1.60 -14.92 -2.67
C ILE A 88 -0.38 -14.21 -3.24
N PRO A 89 0.22 -13.25 -2.52
CA PRO A 89 1.39 -12.56 -3.04
C PRO A 89 2.61 -13.47 -3.05
N ILE A 90 3.47 -13.30 -4.05
CA ILE A 90 4.77 -13.96 -4.08
C ILE A 90 5.78 -12.91 -3.66
N LEU A 91 6.33 -13.06 -2.46
CA LEU A 91 7.15 -12.04 -1.82
C LEU A 91 8.61 -12.10 -2.29
N ASN A 92 9.25 -10.92 -2.31
CA ASN A 92 10.70 -10.83 -2.53
C ASN A 92 11.44 -10.71 -1.17
N ASP A 93 12.73 -10.35 -1.21
CA ASP A 93 13.57 -10.29 -0.01
C ASP A 93 13.17 -9.21 0.98
N GLU A 94 12.41 -8.23 0.56
CA GLU A 94 12.03 -7.09 1.42
C GLU A 94 10.94 -7.45 2.42
N HIS A 95 10.20 -8.52 2.17
CA HIS A 95 9.09 -8.93 3.02
C HIS A 95 9.14 -10.43 3.31
N CYS A 96 8.80 -10.82 4.53
CA CYS A 96 8.84 -12.20 4.97
C CYS A 96 7.46 -12.77 5.35
N GLY A 97 6.41 -11.98 5.20
CA GLY A 97 5.05 -12.45 5.49
C GLY A 97 4.01 -11.50 4.95
N TYR A 98 2.77 -11.97 4.89
CA TYR A 98 1.65 -11.14 4.50
C TYR A 98 0.41 -11.54 5.28
N ALA A 99 -0.56 -10.62 5.34
CA ALA A 99 -1.86 -10.88 5.95
C ALA A 99 -2.93 -10.03 5.28
N TRP A 100 -4.10 -10.62 5.09
CA TRP A 100 -5.31 -9.90 4.73
C TRP A 100 -6.10 -9.70 6.03
N VAL A 101 -6.38 -8.45 6.41
CA VAL A 101 -6.99 -8.12 7.70
C VAL A 101 -8.17 -7.17 7.55
N LEU A 102 -9.13 -7.29 8.44
CA LEU A 102 -10.24 -6.36 8.51
C LEU A 102 -9.76 -4.99 8.97
N LYS A 103 -10.47 -3.95 8.56
CA LYS A 103 -10.09 -2.55 8.77
C LYS A 103 -9.75 -2.19 10.22
N ASN A 104 -10.45 -2.76 11.19
CA ASN A 104 -10.19 -2.45 12.59
C ASN A 104 -9.27 -3.45 13.29
N SER A 105 -8.62 -4.32 12.51
CA SER A 105 -7.75 -5.38 13.03
C SER A 105 -6.38 -5.33 12.40
N TYR A 106 -5.84 -4.12 12.18
CA TYR A 106 -4.54 -3.95 11.56
C TYR A 106 -3.45 -4.64 12.36
N PRO A 107 -2.48 -5.26 11.67
CA PRO A 107 -1.38 -5.94 12.35
C PRO A 107 -0.48 -4.95 13.06
N LYS A 108 0.26 -5.41 14.06
CA LYS A 108 1.14 -4.58 14.87
C LYS A 108 2.54 -5.17 14.91
N PRO A 109 3.59 -4.35 14.90
CA PRO A 109 3.55 -2.88 14.75
C PRO A 109 3.42 -2.47 13.29
N LEU A 110 2.73 -1.37 13.05
CA LEU A 110 2.70 -0.75 11.73
C LEU A 110 3.95 0.10 11.51
N HIS A 111 4.44 0.13 10.28
CA HIS A 111 5.49 1.06 9.90
C HIS A 111 5.05 2.48 10.27
N PRO A 112 5.92 3.34 10.88
CA PRO A 112 5.51 4.65 11.38
C PRO A 112 4.79 5.53 10.35
N GLY A 113 5.27 5.57 9.11
CA GLY A 113 4.62 6.34 8.06
C GLY A 113 3.22 5.84 7.76
N LEU A 114 3.04 4.52 7.71
CA LEU A 114 1.75 3.91 7.47
C LEU A 114 0.81 4.13 8.66
N PHE A 115 1.31 4.04 9.88
CA PHE A 115 0.53 4.33 11.09
C PHE A 115 -0.07 5.73 11.01
N ASN A 116 0.74 6.72 10.65
CA ASN A 116 0.27 8.10 10.53
C ASN A 116 -0.77 8.24 9.41
N THR A 117 -0.55 7.59 8.27
CA THR A 117 -1.47 7.65 7.14
C THR A 117 -2.83 7.04 7.49
N ILE A 118 -2.85 5.85 8.07
CA ILE A 118 -4.09 5.15 8.43
C ILE A 118 -4.90 5.93 9.47
N ASN A 119 -4.21 6.59 10.40
CA ASN A 119 -4.88 7.32 11.48
C ASN A 119 -5.23 8.76 11.11
N PHE A 120 -4.93 9.19 9.89
CA PHE A 120 -5.33 10.50 9.43
C PHE A 120 -6.81 10.46 9.03
N ASP A 121 -7.63 11.30 9.66
CA ASP A 121 -9.09 11.24 9.50
C ASP A 121 -9.53 11.34 8.04
N LEU A 122 -8.90 12.21 7.26
CA LEU A 122 -9.23 12.38 5.84
C LEU A 122 -9.00 11.09 5.05
N VAL A 123 -7.93 10.36 5.35
CA VAL A 123 -7.64 9.08 4.71
C VAL A 123 -8.71 8.06 5.10
N ARG A 124 -9.04 7.98 6.38
CA ARG A 124 -10.07 7.04 6.88
C ARG A 124 -11.42 7.30 6.22
N ASP A 125 -11.80 8.57 6.08
CA ASP A 125 -13.05 8.95 5.43
C ASP A 125 -13.06 8.56 3.95
N LYS A 126 -11.96 8.77 3.25
CA LYS A 126 -11.83 8.41 1.84
C LYS A 126 -11.90 6.89 1.65
N LEU A 127 -11.23 6.12 2.49
CA LEU A 127 -11.27 4.66 2.43
C LEU A 127 -12.70 4.15 2.63
N LYS A 128 -13.39 4.68 3.63
CA LYS A 128 -14.78 4.31 3.90
C LYS A 128 -15.68 4.58 2.71
N LEU A 129 -15.50 5.72 2.06
CA LEU A 129 -16.29 6.10 0.89
C LEU A 129 -16.04 5.17 -0.30
N ILE A 130 -14.78 4.85 -0.55
CA ILE A 130 -14.38 4.02 -1.71
C ILE A 130 -14.79 2.56 -1.49
N GLU A 131 -14.68 2.05 -0.27
CA GLU A 131 -15.06 0.68 0.07
C GLU A 131 -16.51 0.38 -0.29
N GLY A 132 -17.37 1.35 -0.14
CA GLY A 132 -18.81 1.19 -0.37
C GLY A 132 -19.24 1.25 -1.83
N ASN A 133 -18.34 1.53 -2.76
CA ASN A 133 -18.70 1.69 -4.18
C ASN A 133 -18.41 0.43 -4.98
#